data_9c1b46fab4921a644da08b78906aa12a
#
_entry.id   9c1b46fab4921a644da08b78906aa12a
#
_cell.length_a   1.000
_cell.length_b   1.000
_cell.length_c   1.000
_cell.angle_alpha   90.00
_cell.angle_beta   90.00
_cell.angle_gamma   90.00
#
_symmetry.space_group_name_H-M   'P 1'
#
loop_
_entity.id
_entity.type
_entity.pdbx_description
1 polymer ?
#
loop_
_entity_poly.entity_id
_entity_poly.type
_entity_poly.pdbx_seq_one_letter_code
_entity_poly.pdbx_strand_id
1 'polypeptide(L)'
;MLPEDVYYVSTDEGTPATRSNAWDIGFGLQAADGLTPSDYAIEQSKEQISGKASYAEVEHRLREYHSADSEEAEHFEADIVSTRISSLLQTESFVFAPPMLRQIHRHLFDGVFKNDWVGQWRQVNLTKKEPVLQGDSVSYAPFHLIGEMLDYDFGQ
;
A
#
# COMPACT_ATOMS: atom_id res chain seq x y z
N MET A 1 -25.84 -8.02 -2.12
CA MET A 1 -24.74 -8.99 -1.94
C MET A 1 -23.45 -8.30 -2.42
N LEU A 2 -22.50 -8.11 -1.53
CA LEU A 2 -21.19 -7.60 -1.96
C LEU A 2 -20.53 -8.67 -2.85
N PRO A 3 -19.78 -8.26 -3.88
CA PRO A 3 -18.99 -9.21 -4.65
C PRO A 3 -18.11 -10.05 -3.71
N GLU A 4 -17.96 -11.34 -3.98
CA GLU A 4 -17.21 -12.28 -3.13
C GLU A 4 -15.76 -11.86 -2.86
N ASP A 5 -15.25 -10.87 -3.59
CA ASP A 5 -13.88 -10.38 -3.52
C ASP A 5 -13.72 -9.00 -2.86
N VAL A 6 -14.75 -8.45 -2.22
CA VAL A 6 -14.66 -7.15 -1.53
C VAL A 6 -14.57 -7.35 -0.03
N TYR A 7 -13.38 -7.12 0.53
CA TYR A 7 -13.08 -7.28 1.95
C TYR A 7 -12.96 -5.94 2.71
N TYR A 8 -12.98 -4.84 2.02
CA TYR A 8 -12.98 -3.51 2.61
C TYR A 8 -13.69 -2.49 1.70
N VAL A 9 -14.19 -1.42 2.29
CA VAL A 9 -14.75 -0.26 1.60
C VAL A 9 -13.95 0.96 2.01
N SER A 10 -13.28 1.58 1.05
CA SER A 10 -12.53 2.83 1.25
C SER A 10 -13.39 4.02 0.86
N THR A 11 -13.29 5.11 1.61
CA THR A 11 -14.02 6.36 1.35
C THR A 11 -13.09 7.55 1.37
N ASP A 12 -13.50 8.65 0.73
CA ASP A 12 -12.82 9.95 0.84
C ASP A 12 -13.33 10.77 2.05
N GLU A 13 -14.19 10.19 2.87
CA GLU A 13 -14.71 10.84 4.06
C GLU A 13 -13.66 11.01 5.15
N GLY A 14 -14.05 11.61 6.23
CA GLY A 14 -13.15 11.92 7.34
C GLY A 14 -12.91 13.43 7.46
N THR A 15 -12.18 13.81 8.49
CA THR A 15 -11.80 15.20 8.76
C THR A 15 -10.46 15.52 8.11
N PRO A 16 -10.12 16.81 7.91
CA PRO A 16 -8.77 17.19 7.48
C PRO A 16 -7.67 16.61 8.38
N ALA A 17 -7.90 16.51 9.68
CA ALA A 17 -6.93 15.95 10.63
C ALA A 17 -6.72 14.44 10.40
N THR A 18 -7.79 13.66 10.21
CA THR A 18 -7.67 12.22 9.93
C THR A 18 -7.03 11.95 8.58
N ARG A 19 -7.35 12.76 7.57
CA ARG A 19 -6.72 12.68 6.25
C ARG A 19 -5.23 13.02 6.30
N SER A 20 -4.85 14.10 7.00
CA SER A 20 -3.44 14.46 7.20
C SER A 20 -2.65 13.34 7.85
N ASN A 21 -3.19 12.75 8.93
CA ASN A 21 -2.55 11.62 9.61
C ASN A 21 -2.40 10.40 8.69
N ALA A 22 -3.40 10.11 7.85
CA ALA A 22 -3.33 9.01 6.90
C ALA A 22 -2.22 9.20 5.85
N TRP A 23 -2.05 10.42 5.33
CA TRP A 23 -0.94 10.75 4.43
C TRP A 23 0.43 10.66 5.12
N ASP A 24 0.55 11.14 6.35
CA ASP A 24 1.79 11.05 7.13
C ASP A 24 2.21 9.58 7.32
N ILE A 25 1.25 8.70 7.59
CA ILE A 25 1.50 7.26 7.68
C ILE A 25 1.93 6.70 6.31
N GLY A 26 1.22 7.03 5.23
CA GLY A 26 1.57 6.58 3.88
C GLY A 26 2.98 6.97 3.48
N PHE A 27 3.34 8.23 3.63
CA PHE A 27 4.71 8.72 3.35
C PHE A 27 5.75 8.09 4.30
N GLY A 28 5.42 7.94 5.58
CA GLY A 28 6.31 7.33 6.56
C GLY A 28 6.62 5.87 6.26
N LEU A 29 5.64 5.09 5.80
CA LEU A 29 5.85 3.70 5.40
C LEU A 29 6.75 3.59 4.17
N GLN A 30 6.59 4.46 3.18
CA GLN A 30 7.47 4.50 2.01
C GLN A 30 8.90 4.92 2.40
N ALA A 31 9.04 5.89 3.30
CA ALA A 31 10.34 6.32 3.82
C ALA A 31 11.09 5.19 4.56
N ALA A 32 10.37 4.32 5.26
CA ALA A 32 10.95 3.14 5.91
C ALA A 32 11.57 2.15 4.90
N ASP A 33 11.04 2.11 3.68
CA ASP A 33 11.59 1.33 2.57
C ASP A 33 12.63 2.10 1.73
N GLY A 34 13.02 3.29 2.17
CA GLY A 34 13.99 4.13 1.49
C GLY A 34 13.44 4.91 0.29
N LEU A 35 12.11 4.97 0.15
CA LEU A 35 11.44 5.66 -0.94
C LEU A 35 10.97 7.05 -0.50
N THR A 36 11.09 8.02 -1.40
CA THR A 36 10.73 9.42 -1.14
C THR A 36 9.64 9.86 -2.11
N PRO A 37 8.54 10.46 -1.62
CA PRO A 37 7.53 11.04 -2.49
C PRO A 37 8.08 12.24 -3.25
N SER A 38 7.51 12.51 -4.42
CA SER A 38 7.79 13.75 -5.17
C SER A 38 7.21 14.96 -4.45
N ASP A 39 7.77 16.13 -4.70
CA ASP A 39 7.19 17.41 -4.22
C ASP A 39 5.77 17.61 -4.74
N TYR A 40 5.51 17.15 -5.97
CA TYR A 40 4.16 17.19 -6.55
C TYR A 40 3.16 16.34 -5.77
N ALA A 41 3.54 15.13 -5.33
CA ALA A 41 2.66 14.29 -4.49
C ALA A 41 2.36 14.95 -3.15
N ILE A 42 3.34 15.62 -2.55
CA ILE A 42 3.15 16.38 -1.31
C ILE A 42 2.14 17.53 -1.52
N GLU A 43 2.19 18.23 -2.64
CA GLU A 43 1.19 19.24 -2.99
C GLU A 43 -0.19 18.65 -3.21
N GLN A 44 -0.30 17.56 -3.95
CA GLN A 44 -1.57 16.88 -4.19
C GLN A 44 -2.19 16.31 -2.91
N SER A 45 -1.38 15.86 -1.97
CA SER A 45 -1.89 15.42 -0.65
C SER A 45 -2.60 16.55 0.10
N LYS A 46 -2.09 17.77 0.03
CA LYS A 46 -2.74 18.95 0.64
C LYS A 46 -4.09 19.28 0.01
N GLU A 47 -4.22 19.09 -1.30
CA GLU A 47 -5.50 19.26 -2.00
C GLU A 47 -6.53 18.23 -1.54
N GLN A 48 -6.13 16.97 -1.34
CA GLN A 48 -7.01 15.93 -0.81
C GLN A 48 -7.35 16.18 0.67
N ILE A 49 -6.37 16.53 1.50
CA ILE A 49 -6.59 16.84 2.92
C ILE A 49 -7.60 17.95 3.09
N SER A 50 -7.53 19.01 2.27
CA SER A 50 -8.46 20.13 2.30
C SER A 50 -9.84 19.82 1.69
N GLY A 51 -10.02 18.65 1.07
CA GLY A 51 -11.26 18.25 0.42
C GLY A 51 -11.45 18.83 -0.99
N LYS A 52 -10.42 19.42 -1.59
CA LYS A 52 -10.47 19.97 -2.96
C LYS A 52 -10.28 18.91 -4.04
N ALA A 53 -9.71 17.77 -3.69
CA ALA A 53 -9.53 16.63 -4.58
C ALA A 53 -9.82 15.31 -3.85
N SER A 54 -10.39 14.35 -4.55
CA SER A 54 -10.53 12.97 -4.08
C SER A 54 -9.23 12.19 -4.24
N TYR A 55 -9.10 11.05 -3.56
CA TYR A 55 -7.96 10.15 -3.76
C TYR A 55 -7.85 9.68 -5.22
N ALA A 56 -8.96 9.42 -5.88
CA ALA A 56 -8.98 9.03 -7.29
C ALA A 56 -8.43 10.13 -8.21
N GLU A 57 -8.80 11.39 -7.95
CA GLU A 57 -8.28 12.54 -8.70
C GLU A 57 -6.78 12.74 -8.44
N VAL A 58 -6.33 12.59 -7.20
CA VAL A 58 -4.91 12.68 -6.87
C VAL A 58 -4.13 11.59 -7.60
N GLU A 59 -4.57 10.34 -7.55
CA GLU A 59 -3.90 9.24 -8.26
C GLU A 59 -3.85 9.47 -9.77
N HIS A 60 -4.95 9.96 -10.36
CA HIS A 60 -4.99 10.30 -11.77
C HIS A 60 -3.95 11.37 -12.15
N ARG A 61 -3.88 12.47 -11.38
CA ARG A 61 -2.91 13.54 -11.60
C ARG A 61 -1.47 13.07 -11.43
N LEU A 62 -1.19 12.21 -10.45
CA LEU A 62 0.13 11.61 -10.26
C LEU A 62 0.54 10.72 -11.43
N ARG A 63 -0.37 9.93 -11.96
CA ARG A 63 -0.11 9.12 -13.16
C ARG A 63 0.17 9.97 -14.39
N GLU A 64 -0.56 11.06 -14.57
CA GLU A 64 -0.28 12.01 -15.65
C GLU A 64 1.09 12.69 -15.48
N TYR A 65 1.41 13.11 -14.26
CA TYR A 65 2.70 13.70 -13.92
C TYR A 65 3.88 12.79 -14.28
N HIS A 66 3.82 11.53 -13.86
CA HIS A 66 4.88 10.55 -14.13
C HIS A 66 4.87 10.00 -15.57
N SER A 67 3.79 10.14 -16.31
CA SER A 67 3.75 9.73 -17.73
C SER A 67 4.58 10.65 -18.63
N ALA A 68 4.77 11.88 -18.21
CA ALA A 68 5.55 12.88 -18.94
C ALA A 68 7.06 12.76 -18.69
N ASP A 69 7.48 12.06 -17.62
CA ASP A 69 8.88 11.94 -17.24
C ASP A 69 9.21 10.47 -16.90
N SER A 70 10.09 9.86 -17.68
CA SER A 70 10.41 8.42 -17.58
C SER A 70 11.55 8.09 -16.61
N GLU A 71 12.17 9.09 -15.97
CA GLU A 71 13.41 8.88 -15.20
C GLU A 71 13.20 8.63 -13.68
N GLU A 72 11.98 8.74 -13.14
CA GLU A 72 11.74 8.70 -11.70
C GLU A 72 10.84 7.54 -11.22
N ALA A 73 11.20 6.30 -11.57
CA ALA A 73 10.44 5.13 -11.15
C ALA A 73 10.27 5.00 -9.63
N GLU A 74 11.27 5.43 -8.84
CA GLU A 74 11.23 5.40 -7.37
C GLU A 74 10.19 6.36 -6.79
N HIS A 75 10.09 7.58 -7.34
CA HIS A 75 9.04 8.53 -6.94
C HIS A 75 7.66 8.08 -7.35
N PHE A 76 7.52 7.44 -8.52
CA PHE A 76 6.23 6.90 -8.95
C PHE A 76 5.66 5.89 -7.95
N GLU A 77 6.48 4.93 -7.51
CA GLU A 77 6.07 3.97 -6.48
C GLU A 77 5.66 4.68 -5.19
N ALA A 78 6.52 5.55 -4.66
CA ALA A 78 6.25 6.28 -3.44
C ALA A 78 4.95 7.10 -3.53
N ASP A 79 4.72 7.78 -4.63
CA ASP A 79 3.57 8.65 -4.84
C ASP A 79 2.26 7.85 -4.91
N ILE A 80 2.22 6.82 -5.75
CA ILE A 80 1.00 6.02 -5.94
C ILE A 80 0.69 5.18 -4.69
N VAL A 81 1.69 4.51 -4.12
CA VAL A 81 1.49 3.65 -2.96
C VAL A 81 1.11 4.46 -1.72
N SER A 82 1.73 5.63 -1.48
CA SER A 82 1.32 6.52 -0.37
C SER A 82 -0.12 6.99 -0.52
N THR A 83 -0.56 7.35 -1.72
CA THR A 83 -1.95 7.74 -2.01
C THR A 83 -2.91 6.59 -1.66
N ARG A 84 -2.59 5.38 -2.05
CA ARG A 84 -3.41 4.19 -1.80
C ARG A 84 -3.42 3.76 -0.35
N ILE A 85 -2.29 3.87 0.37
CA ILE A 85 -2.23 3.64 1.81
C ILE A 85 -3.12 4.66 2.52
N SER A 86 -3.00 5.94 2.21
CA SER A 86 -3.82 7.00 2.80
C SER A 86 -5.31 6.75 2.58
N SER A 87 -5.71 6.38 1.35
CA SER A 87 -7.08 6.00 1.03
C SER A 87 -7.55 4.78 1.82
N LEU A 88 -6.73 3.75 1.91
CA LEU A 88 -7.04 2.52 2.64
C LEU A 88 -7.27 2.77 4.13
N LEU A 89 -6.53 3.70 4.73
CA LEU A 89 -6.70 4.10 6.13
C LEU A 89 -8.00 4.87 6.41
N GLN A 90 -8.73 5.30 5.37
CA GLN A 90 -10.09 5.83 5.47
C GLN A 90 -11.15 4.71 5.33
N THR A 91 -10.76 3.45 5.41
CA THR A 91 -11.66 2.31 5.31
C THR A 91 -12.64 2.29 6.48
N GLU A 92 -13.93 2.25 6.19
CA GLU A 92 -14.99 2.17 7.21
C GLU A 92 -15.25 0.75 7.70
N SER A 93 -15.11 -0.23 6.83
CA SER A 93 -15.31 -1.63 7.16
C SER A 93 -14.44 -2.55 6.31
N PHE A 94 -14.04 -3.68 6.90
CA PHE A 94 -13.30 -4.75 6.21
C PHE A 94 -13.55 -6.10 6.91
N VAL A 95 -13.29 -7.18 6.19
CA VAL A 95 -13.29 -8.54 6.75
C VAL A 95 -11.85 -8.97 7.00
N PHE A 96 -11.52 -9.28 8.26
CA PHE A 96 -10.18 -9.71 8.63
C PHE A 96 -9.99 -11.20 8.29
N ALA A 97 -9.39 -11.48 7.14
CA ALA A 97 -9.21 -12.82 6.59
C ALA A 97 -7.97 -12.89 5.68
N PRO A 98 -7.37 -14.08 5.44
CA PRO A 98 -6.22 -14.22 4.56
C PRO A 98 -6.42 -13.64 3.14
N PRO A 99 -7.58 -13.82 2.47
CA PRO A 99 -7.83 -13.18 1.19
C PRO A 99 -7.74 -11.65 1.22
N MET A 100 -8.08 -11.01 2.35
CA MET A 100 -7.95 -9.56 2.51
C MET A 100 -6.50 -9.10 2.40
N LEU A 101 -5.53 -9.84 2.95
CA LEU A 101 -4.11 -9.51 2.84
C LEU A 101 -3.66 -9.46 1.37
N ARG A 102 -4.12 -10.41 0.57
CA ARG A 102 -3.85 -10.44 -0.87
C ARG A 102 -4.52 -9.28 -1.61
N GLN A 103 -5.72 -8.91 -1.22
CA GLN A 103 -6.43 -7.76 -1.79
C GLN A 103 -5.75 -6.44 -1.44
N ILE A 104 -5.30 -6.26 -0.19
CA ILE A 104 -4.54 -5.07 0.21
C ILE A 104 -3.26 -4.97 -0.63
N HIS A 105 -2.50 -6.05 -0.75
CA HIS A 105 -1.29 -6.08 -1.56
C HIS A 105 -1.59 -5.72 -3.03
N ARG A 106 -2.63 -6.29 -3.60
CA ARG A 106 -3.07 -5.95 -4.96
C ARG A 106 -3.50 -4.50 -5.07
N HIS A 107 -4.30 -4.00 -4.13
CA HIS A 107 -4.74 -2.61 -4.12
C HIS A 107 -3.56 -1.63 -4.10
N LEU A 108 -2.53 -1.91 -3.31
CA LEU A 108 -1.38 -1.03 -3.18
C LEU A 108 -0.48 -1.03 -4.43
N PHE A 109 -0.29 -2.17 -5.06
CA PHE A 109 0.75 -2.38 -6.06
C PHE A 109 0.27 -2.65 -7.49
N ASP A 110 -1.04 -2.79 -7.71
CA ASP A 110 -1.58 -3.00 -9.06
C ASP A 110 -1.27 -1.81 -9.98
N GLY A 111 -0.68 -2.09 -11.13
CA GLY A 111 -0.23 -1.07 -12.08
C GLY A 111 0.97 -0.23 -11.63
N VAL A 112 1.57 -0.52 -10.47
CA VAL A 112 2.86 0.03 -10.02
C VAL A 112 3.99 -0.84 -10.56
N PHE A 113 3.87 -2.15 -10.38
CA PHE A 113 4.82 -3.12 -10.92
C PHE A 113 4.22 -3.85 -12.12
N LYS A 114 5.06 -4.14 -13.11
CA LYS A 114 4.68 -4.88 -14.33
C LYS A 114 4.75 -6.41 -14.16
N ASN A 115 4.46 -6.91 -12.97
CA ASN A 115 4.62 -8.31 -12.61
C ASN A 115 3.29 -8.92 -12.19
N ASP A 116 3.10 -10.17 -12.54
CA ASP A 116 1.91 -10.98 -12.20
C ASP A 116 1.91 -11.51 -10.75
N TRP A 117 2.98 -11.23 -9.98
CA TRP A 117 3.07 -11.62 -8.57
C TRP A 117 2.26 -10.72 -7.61
N VAL A 118 1.77 -9.57 -8.08
CA VAL A 118 0.97 -8.63 -7.28
C VAL A 118 -0.31 -9.33 -6.76
N GLY A 119 -0.51 -9.29 -5.44
CA GLY A 119 -1.62 -9.98 -4.78
C GLY A 119 -1.47 -11.50 -4.70
N GLN A 120 -0.28 -12.02 -4.90
CA GLN A 120 0.04 -13.45 -4.76
C GLN A 120 0.94 -13.70 -3.52
N TRP A 121 0.81 -14.88 -2.93
CA TRP A 121 1.79 -15.32 -1.95
C TRP A 121 3.13 -15.56 -2.65
N ARG A 122 4.23 -15.21 -1.96
CA ARG A 122 5.57 -15.49 -2.50
C ARG A 122 5.75 -16.98 -2.80
N GLN A 123 6.53 -17.26 -3.81
CA GLN A 123 6.86 -18.62 -4.28
C GLN A 123 8.32 -19.02 -3.96
N VAL A 124 8.98 -18.24 -3.12
CA VAL A 124 10.38 -18.45 -2.73
C VAL A 124 10.57 -18.28 -1.23
N ASN A 125 11.55 -18.97 -0.67
CA ASN A 125 11.96 -18.72 0.71
C ASN A 125 12.74 -17.42 0.81
N LEU A 126 12.53 -16.69 1.90
CA LEU A 126 13.20 -15.43 2.17
C LEU A 126 14.07 -15.54 3.41
N THR A 127 15.25 -14.96 3.30
CA THR A 127 16.15 -14.67 4.42
C THR A 127 16.59 -13.22 4.28
N LYS A 128 16.49 -12.44 5.34
CA LYS A 128 16.86 -11.02 5.33
C LYS A 128 17.74 -10.71 6.53
N LYS A 129 18.78 -9.91 6.30
CA LYS A 129 19.54 -9.31 7.39
C LYS A 129 18.82 -8.08 7.89
N GLU A 130 18.51 -8.06 9.18
CA GLU A 130 17.88 -6.92 9.82
C GLU A 130 18.93 -6.12 10.60
N PRO A 131 19.03 -4.79 10.38
CA PRO A 131 19.99 -3.95 11.10
C PRO A 131 19.83 -4.03 12.62
N VAL A 132 18.62 -4.18 13.11
CA VAL A 132 18.30 -4.30 14.54
C VAL A 132 18.90 -5.56 15.17
N LEU A 133 19.18 -6.58 14.39
CA LEU A 133 19.79 -7.84 14.85
C LEU A 133 21.33 -7.84 14.78
N GLN A 134 21.94 -6.67 14.58
CA GLN A 134 23.41 -6.51 14.59
C GLN A 134 24.16 -7.45 13.64
N GLY A 135 23.56 -7.75 12.49
CA GLY A 135 24.14 -8.60 11.44
C GLY A 135 23.63 -10.03 11.40
N ASP A 136 22.80 -10.44 12.34
CA ASP A 136 22.09 -11.72 12.27
C ASP A 136 21.02 -11.70 11.16
N SER A 137 20.65 -12.88 10.69
CA SER A 137 19.67 -13.07 9.64
C SER A 137 18.35 -13.56 10.21
N VAL A 138 17.24 -13.06 9.65
CA VAL A 138 15.90 -13.61 9.88
C VAL A 138 15.55 -14.54 8.71
N SER A 139 15.21 -15.79 9.04
CA SER A 139 14.60 -16.72 8.07
C SER A 139 13.09 -16.67 8.25
N TYR A 140 12.39 -16.27 7.20
CA TYR A 140 10.94 -16.26 7.18
C TYR A 140 10.39 -17.68 7.03
N ALA A 141 9.12 -17.89 7.40
CA ALA A 141 8.44 -19.16 7.20
C ALA A 141 8.62 -19.69 5.76
N PRO A 142 8.79 -21.00 5.57
CA PRO A 142 8.88 -21.58 4.22
C PRO A 142 7.66 -21.20 3.38
N PHE A 143 7.87 -20.83 2.12
CA PHE A 143 6.79 -20.32 1.28
C PHE A 143 5.62 -21.32 1.11
N HIS A 144 5.90 -22.61 1.07
CA HIS A 144 4.89 -23.66 0.91
C HIS A 144 4.01 -23.87 2.16
N LEU A 145 4.41 -23.34 3.32
CA LEU A 145 3.63 -23.44 4.56
C LEU A 145 2.80 -22.17 4.83
N ILE A 146 2.91 -21.11 4.02
CA ILE A 146 2.22 -19.84 4.27
C ILE A 146 0.71 -20.03 4.39
N GLY A 147 0.10 -20.80 3.48
CA GLY A 147 -1.33 -21.07 3.52
C GLY A 147 -1.78 -21.75 4.82
N GLU A 148 -1.10 -22.81 5.21
CA GLU A 148 -1.42 -23.56 6.45
C GLU A 148 -1.24 -22.69 7.71
N MET A 149 -0.21 -21.87 7.76
CA MET A 149 0.04 -20.98 8.89
C MET A 149 -1.03 -19.89 8.99
N LEU A 150 -1.44 -19.31 7.88
CA LEU A 150 -2.52 -18.31 7.84
C LEU A 150 -3.86 -18.95 8.23
N ASP A 151 -4.18 -20.12 7.74
CA ASP A 151 -5.39 -20.86 8.11
C ASP A 151 -5.42 -21.15 9.62
N TYR A 152 -4.28 -21.48 10.20
CA TYR A 152 -4.16 -21.66 11.65
C TYR A 152 -4.39 -20.34 12.41
N ASP A 153 -3.72 -19.28 12.01
CA ASP A 153 -3.78 -17.98 12.70
C ASP A 153 -5.16 -17.33 12.63
N PHE A 154 -5.86 -17.47 11.50
CA PHE A 154 -7.18 -16.88 11.28
C PHE A 154 -8.35 -17.83 11.62
N GLY A 155 -8.09 -19.11 11.88
CA GLY A 155 -9.08 -20.10 12.23
C GLY A 155 -9.38 -20.23 13.74
N GLN A 156 -8.77 -19.37 14.59
CA GLN A 156 -8.92 -19.39 16.06
C GLN A 156 -10.19 -18.67 16.54
#